data_4f2b68eb6180f8c77a5964782802abb3
#
_entry.id   4f2b68eb6180f8c77a5964782802abb3
#
_cell.length_a   1.000
_cell.length_b   1.000
_cell.length_c   1.000
_cell.angle_alpha   90.00
_cell.angle_beta   90.00
_cell.angle_gamma   90.00
#
_symmetry.space_group_name_H-M   'P 1'
#
loop_
_entity.id
_entity.type
_entity.pdbx_description
1 polymer ?
#
loop_
_entity_poly.entity_id
_entity_poly.type
_entity_poly.pdbx_seq_one_letter_code
_entity_poly.pdbx_strand_id
1 'polypeptide(L)'
;MIKSIRYGLMVCLFSMHLVTLWGQDLHFSQFMNSPLLTNPANAGFIPDGDYRLGANYRNQWASVTAFPYKTMSLFGDMQVMPDPEANGWIGLGGLVLRDVAGTGVLTSTKAYGAIAYHQMLGVGSLLSVGFNVGWSNKQINTQGLSFPSQWNGQFFDIHQTGAPSLLTNQSNYLDLQTGLNYAYFPNDKVWLNGGVSVMHVNRPRESFFASSDSAGNRLSMRYNGFFNSSFKLNDRLIISPAAYYTLQARSSQLMGSVQARYNASGDGTTELLAGLAYRHRESVIPMLGVGMNDLMFTFSYDVTLSGLNAFNGARGAFEFSLVKQGRRDKYRGNGRESMCPSFRY
;
A
#
# COMPACT_ATOMS: atom_id res chain seq x y z
N MET A 1 55.21 -13.91 -11.83
CA MET A 1 53.92 -14.56 -11.53
C MET A 1 53.21 -13.96 -10.31
N ILE A 2 53.88 -13.60 -9.22
CA ILE A 2 53.23 -13.03 -7.99
C ILE A 2 52.72 -11.58 -8.20
N LYS A 3 53.32 -10.76 -9.05
CA LYS A 3 52.84 -9.39 -9.33
C LYS A 3 51.54 -9.36 -10.13
N SER A 4 51.33 -10.27 -11.06
CA SER A 4 50.10 -10.36 -11.88
C SER A 4 48.88 -10.81 -11.06
N ILE A 5 49.08 -11.63 -10.02
CA ILE A 5 48.00 -12.07 -9.11
C ILE A 5 47.53 -10.90 -8.21
N ARG A 6 48.43 -10.02 -7.78
CA ARG A 6 48.07 -8.82 -6.99
C ARG A 6 47.23 -7.81 -7.77
N TYR A 7 47.51 -7.59 -9.05
CA TYR A 7 46.68 -6.71 -9.90
C TYR A 7 45.33 -7.34 -10.23
N GLY A 8 45.26 -8.66 -10.42
CA GLY A 8 43.98 -9.37 -10.59
C GLY A 8 43.07 -9.29 -9.36
N LEU A 9 43.64 -9.40 -8.15
CA LEU A 9 42.88 -9.26 -6.89
C LEU A 9 42.43 -7.82 -6.64
N MET A 10 43.24 -6.83 -7.04
CA MET A 10 42.92 -5.41 -6.89
C MET A 10 41.83 -4.96 -7.87
N VAL A 11 41.78 -5.50 -9.08
CA VAL A 11 40.73 -5.26 -10.07
C VAL A 11 39.44 -5.95 -9.67
N CYS A 12 39.47 -7.15 -9.09
CA CYS A 12 38.28 -7.82 -8.53
C CYS A 12 37.69 -7.10 -7.31
N LEU A 13 38.49 -6.45 -6.47
CA LEU A 13 38.01 -5.64 -5.35
C LEU A 13 37.42 -4.29 -5.79
N PHE A 14 37.82 -3.77 -6.95
CA PHE A 14 37.29 -2.51 -7.48
C PHE A 14 36.00 -2.69 -8.29
N SER A 15 35.63 -3.92 -8.63
CA SER A 15 34.34 -4.25 -9.25
C SER A 15 33.22 -4.54 -8.23
N MET A 16 33.37 -4.19 -6.96
CA MET A 16 32.26 -4.03 -6.05
C MET A 16 31.39 -2.87 -6.56
N HIS A 17 30.48 -3.21 -7.43
CA HIS A 17 29.42 -2.31 -7.86
C HIS A 17 28.77 -1.77 -6.60
N LEU A 18 28.83 -0.47 -6.39
CA LEU A 18 28.01 0.25 -5.44
C LEU A 18 26.55 -0.06 -5.81
N VAL A 19 26.01 -1.10 -5.21
CA VAL A 19 24.58 -1.39 -5.29
C VAL A 19 23.90 -0.25 -4.57
N THR A 20 23.47 0.75 -5.32
CA THR A 20 22.61 1.79 -4.80
C THR A 20 21.33 1.11 -4.35
N LEU A 21 21.17 0.93 -3.05
CA LEU A 21 19.94 0.43 -2.44
C LEU A 21 18.88 1.53 -2.58
N TRP A 22 17.95 1.33 -3.47
CA TRP A 22 16.80 2.19 -3.65
C TRP A 22 15.66 1.61 -2.82
N GLY A 23 15.23 2.34 -1.77
CA GLY A 23 14.09 1.97 -0.96
C GLY A 23 12.79 2.11 -1.75
N GLN A 24 11.92 1.12 -1.65
CA GLN A 24 10.53 1.20 -2.11
C GLN A 24 9.66 1.84 -1.03
N ASP A 25 8.60 2.55 -1.44
CA ASP A 25 7.60 3.04 -0.52
C ASP A 25 6.72 1.87 -0.01
N LEU A 26 6.03 2.12 1.09
CA LEU A 26 5.23 1.13 1.80
C LEU A 26 4.08 0.58 0.97
N HIS A 27 3.79 -0.69 1.15
CA HIS A 27 2.64 -1.36 0.58
C HIS A 27 2.16 -2.49 1.49
N PHE A 28 0.87 -2.81 1.41
CA PHE A 28 0.27 -3.96 2.08
C PHE A 28 0.16 -5.14 1.12
N SER A 29 0.26 -6.36 1.65
CA SER A 29 -0.01 -7.58 0.90
C SER A 29 -1.49 -7.67 0.52
N GLN A 30 -2.37 -7.13 1.37
CA GLN A 30 -3.80 -7.00 1.13
C GLN A 30 -4.13 -5.69 0.40
N PHE A 31 -3.52 -5.44 -0.77
CA PHE A 31 -3.69 -4.18 -1.51
C PHE A 31 -5.14 -3.85 -1.88
N MET A 32 -5.99 -4.87 -2.05
CA MET A 32 -7.42 -4.68 -2.31
C MET A 32 -8.15 -4.02 -1.12
N ASN A 33 -7.66 -4.24 0.11
CA ASN A 33 -8.19 -3.65 1.34
C ASN A 33 -7.57 -2.28 1.66
N SER A 34 -6.75 -1.71 0.76
CA SER A 34 -6.11 -0.40 0.91
C SER A 34 -6.26 0.44 -0.37
N PRO A 35 -7.50 0.69 -0.82
CA PRO A 35 -7.76 1.26 -2.15
C PRO A 35 -7.17 2.66 -2.35
N LEU A 36 -7.18 3.52 -1.32
CA LEU A 36 -6.63 4.89 -1.40
C LEU A 36 -5.10 4.91 -1.47
N LEU A 37 -4.41 3.88 -0.94
CA LEU A 37 -2.97 3.70 -1.10
C LEU A 37 -2.60 3.19 -2.49
N THR A 38 -3.52 2.49 -3.16
CA THR A 38 -3.28 1.91 -4.47
C THR A 38 -3.46 2.97 -5.57
N ASN A 39 -4.54 3.75 -5.50
CA ASN A 39 -4.88 4.74 -6.52
C ASN A 39 -5.83 5.81 -5.94
N PRO A 40 -5.51 7.12 -6.09
CA PRO A 40 -6.41 8.20 -5.69
C PRO A 40 -7.80 8.14 -6.32
N ALA A 41 -7.91 7.66 -7.57
CA ALA A 41 -9.17 7.52 -8.28
C ALA A 41 -10.13 6.46 -7.67
N ASN A 42 -9.69 5.73 -6.64
CA ASN A 42 -10.55 4.81 -5.88
C ASN A 42 -11.32 5.51 -4.74
N ALA A 43 -11.06 6.80 -4.46
CA ALA A 43 -11.77 7.54 -3.42
C ALA A 43 -13.25 7.68 -3.79
N GLY A 44 -14.15 7.18 -2.94
CA GLY A 44 -15.60 7.18 -3.22
C GLY A 44 -16.03 6.23 -4.35
N PHE A 45 -15.14 5.38 -4.84
CA PHE A 45 -15.51 4.27 -5.73
C PHE A 45 -15.90 3.06 -4.87
N ILE A 46 -17.18 2.99 -4.51
CA ILE A 46 -17.73 2.01 -3.57
C ILE A 46 -19.00 1.40 -4.20
N PRO A 47 -18.87 0.32 -4.98
CA PRO A 47 -20.00 -0.27 -5.71
C PRO A 47 -21.19 -0.63 -4.82
N ASP A 48 -20.91 -1.18 -3.63
CA ASP A 48 -21.92 -1.70 -2.73
C ASP A 48 -22.31 -0.78 -1.57
N GLY A 49 -21.84 0.47 -1.57
CA GLY A 49 -22.08 1.39 -0.46
C GLY A 49 -21.90 2.86 -0.80
N ASP A 50 -22.17 3.72 0.16
CA ASP A 50 -22.01 5.17 0.09
C ASP A 50 -20.76 5.65 0.79
N TYR A 51 -20.29 4.88 1.77
CA TYR A 51 -19.06 5.15 2.49
C TYR A 51 -18.31 3.84 2.80
N ARG A 52 -17.01 3.98 2.96
CA ARG A 52 -16.13 2.90 3.36
C ARG A 52 -15.15 3.42 4.42
N LEU A 53 -14.95 2.62 5.46
CA LEU A 53 -13.94 2.83 6.49
C LEU A 53 -13.05 1.59 6.54
N GLY A 54 -11.76 1.78 6.72
CA GLY A 54 -10.85 0.64 6.83
C GLY A 54 -9.63 0.92 7.68
N ALA A 55 -9.15 -0.13 8.30
CA ALA A 55 -7.92 -0.15 9.08
C ALA A 55 -7.06 -1.35 8.68
N ASN A 56 -5.77 -1.13 8.52
CA ASN A 56 -4.82 -2.20 8.23
C ASN A 56 -3.66 -2.14 9.21
N TYR A 57 -3.18 -3.31 9.60
CA TYR A 57 -2.01 -3.49 10.43
C TYR A 57 -1.12 -4.59 9.86
N ARG A 58 0.15 -4.27 9.64
CA ARG A 58 1.18 -5.21 9.19
C ARG A 58 2.33 -5.25 10.20
N ASN A 59 2.79 -6.43 10.52
CA ASN A 59 3.98 -6.63 11.34
C ASN A 59 4.90 -7.63 10.64
N GLN A 60 6.04 -7.12 10.17
CA GLN A 60 7.00 -7.90 9.40
C GLN A 60 8.18 -8.30 10.28
N TRP A 61 8.53 -9.57 10.21
CA TRP A 61 9.64 -10.19 10.96
C TRP A 61 9.50 -10.13 12.48
N ALA A 62 8.28 -10.15 12.99
CA ALA A 62 7.98 -10.10 14.43
C ALA A 62 8.67 -11.20 15.25
N SER A 63 8.89 -12.38 14.64
CA SER A 63 9.54 -13.52 15.27
C SER A 63 11.01 -13.71 14.84
N VAL A 64 11.56 -12.79 14.05
CA VAL A 64 12.91 -12.89 13.48
C VAL A 64 13.85 -11.86 14.10
N THR A 65 13.34 -10.67 14.40
CA THR A 65 14.13 -9.56 14.97
C THR A 65 13.48 -8.98 16.22
N ALA A 66 14.30 -8.46 17.13
CA ALA A 66 13.82 -7.73 18.30
C ALA A 66 13.12 -6.40 17.93
N PHE A 67 13.36 -5.88 16.73
CA PHE A 67 12.83 -4.61 16.22
C PHE A 67 12.09 -4.81 14.90
N PRO A 68 10.88 -5.41 14.93
CA PRO A 68 10.09 -5.68 13.74
C PRO A 68 9.62 -4.40 13.05
N TYR A 69 9.36 -4.48 11.74
CA TYR A 69 8.73 -3.40 10.99
C TYR A 69 7.23 -3.45 11.21
N LYS A 70 6.65 -2.31 11.65
CA LYS A 70 5.22 -2.19 11.96
C LYS A 70 4.61 -1.08 11.12
N THR A 71 3.64 -1.44 10.29
CA THR A 71 2.90 -0.51 9.45
C THR A 71 1.43 -0.52 9.84
N MET A 72 0.85 0.65 10.03
CA MET A 72 -0.57 0.83 10.32
C MET A 72 -1.16 1.84 9.36
N SER A 73 -2.38 1.61 8.89
CA SER A 73 -3.14 2.61 8.16
C SER A 73 -4.59 2.65 8.62
N LEU A 74 -5.15 3.85 8.57
CA LEU A 74 -6.57 4.11 8.76
C LEU A 74 -7.04 4.94 7.57
N PHE A 75 -8.13 4.55 6.93
CA PHE A 75 -8.69 5.30 5.82
C PHE A 75 -10.21 5.35 5.90
N GLY A 76 -10.76 6.37 5.25
CA GLY A 76 -12.19 6.47 5.03
C GLY A 76 -12.46 7.23 3.74
N ASP A 77 -13.49 6.83 3.03
CA ASP A 77 -13.95 7.49 1.82
C ASP A 77 -15.46 7.39 1.67
N MET A 78 -16.02 8.34 0.91
CA MET A 78 -17.45 8.42 0.69
C MET A 78 -17.78 9.02 -0.67
N GLN A 79 -18.96 8.69 -1.14
CA GLN A 79 -19.59 9.33 -2.29
C GLN A 79 -20.35 10.58 -1.84
N VAL A 80 -20.14 11.67 -2.55
CA VAL A 80 -20.86 12.94 -2.34
C VAL A 80 -21.34 13.48 -3.68
N MET A 81 -22.36 14.36 -3.63
CA MET A 81 -22.90 15.05 -4.80
C MET A 81 -23.18 14.10 -5.99
N PRO A 82 -24.00 13.05 -5.80
CA PRO A 82 -24.44 12.25 -6.94
C PRO A 82 -25.28 13.15 -7.85
N ASP A 83 -24.92 13.22 -9.12
CA ASP A 83 -25.69 13.91 -10.16
C ASP A 83 -26.33 12.87 -11.07
N PRO A 84 -27.65 12.63 -10.91
CA PRO A 84 -28.35 11.65 -11.73
C PRO A 84 -28.44 12.07 -13.22
N GLU A 85 -28.44 13.37 -13.53
CA GLU A 85 -28.53 13.86 -14.90
C GLU A 85 -27.19 13.75 -15.62
N ALA A 86 -26.09 14.10 -14.94
CA ALA A 86 -24.73 13.94 -15.45
C ALA A 86 -24.20 12.52 -15.35
N ASN A 87 -24.91 11.59 -14.68
CA ASN A 87 -24.46 10.21 -14.44
C ASN A 87 -23.08 10.14 -13.80
N GLY A 88 -22.83 11.00 -12.81
CA GLY A 88 -21.53 11.10 -12.16
C GLY A 88 -21.64 11.43 -10.67
N TRP A 89 -20.53 11.33 -9.96
CA TRP A 89 -20.42 11.72 -8.54
C TRP A 89 -18.99 12.11 -8.17
N ILE A 90 -18.86 12.81 -7.07
CA ILE A 90 -17.56 13.11 -6.45
C ILE A 90 -17.30 12.12 -5.33
N GLY A 91 -16.09 11.58 -5.29
CA GLY A 91 -15.56 10.81 -4.19
C GLY A 91 -14.66 11.69 -3.31
N LEU A 92 -14.86 11.64 -2.00
CA LEU A 92 -13.97 12.25 -1.02
C LEU A 92 -13.40 11.19 -0.11
N GLY A 93 -12.13 11.32 0.26
CA GLY A 93 -11.47 10.36 1.13
C GLY A 93 -10.35 10.96 1.96
N GLY A 94 -9.92 10.20 2.95
CA GLY A 94 -8.77 10.51 3.78
C GLY A 94 -8.04 9.24 4.19
N LEU A 95 -6.74 9.34 4.37
CA LEU A 95 -5.86 8.25 4.74
C LEU A 95 -4.79 8.76 5.69
N VAL A 96 -4.56 8.03 6.78
CA VAL A 96 -3.39 8.20 7.65
C VAL A 96 -2.64 6.88 7.68
N LEU A 97 -1.32 6.96 7.53
CA LEU A 97 -0.41 5.82 7.55
C LEU A 97 0.74 6.11 8.48
N ARG A 98 1.09 5.15 9.32
CA ARG A 98 2.28 5.20 10.17
C ARG A 98 3.11 3.92 10.00
N ASP A 99 4.39 4.10 9.78
CA ASP A 99 5.38 3.04 9.67
C ASP A 99 6.51 3.25 10.67
N VAL A 100 6.93 2.19 11.29
CA VAL A 100 8.03 2.18 12.28
C VAL A 100 9.00 1.08 11.90
N ALA A 101 10.26 1.44 11.67
CA ALA A 101 11.28 0.54 11.17
C ALA A 101 12.57 0.57 12.01
N GLY A 102 13.08 -0.60 12.36
CA GLY A 102 14.43 -0.81 12.87
C GLY A 102 14.70 -0.27 14.28
N THR A 103 15.95 -0.41 14.69
CA THR A 103 16.46 -0.02 16.03
C THR A 103 16.52 1.49 16.25
N GLY A 104 16.82 2.24 15.20
CA GLY A 104 16.84 3.71 15.22
C GLY A 104 15.46 4.34 15.23
N VAL A 105 14.43 3.50 15.36
CA VAL A 105 13.02 3.94 15.38
C VAL A 105 12.77 4.96 14.27
N LEU A 106 13.13 4.58 13.03
CA LEU A 106 12.74 5.37 11.87
C LEU A 106 11.22 5.31 11.77
N THR A 107 10.57 6.44 12.00
CA THR A 107 9.11 6.55 11.94
C THR A 107 8.74 7.40 10.72
N SER A 108 7.83 6.90 9.90
CA SER A 108 7.21 7.64 8.80
C SER A 108 5.72 7.78 9.08
N THR A 109 5.21 9.00 9.12
CA THR A 109 3.79 9.30 9.25
C THR A 109 3.35 10.07 8.03
N LYS A 110 2.30 9.59 7.36
CA LYS A 110 1.73 10.22 6.16
C LYS A 110 0.24 10.43 6.36
N ALA A 111 -0.26 11.58 5.96
CA ALA A 111 -1.69 11.89 5.97
C ALA A 111 -2.08 12.47 4.61
N TYR A 112 -3.12 11.93 3.99
CA TYR A 112 -3.60 12.32 2.67
C TYR A 112 -5.09 12.66 2.71
N GLY A 113 -5.46 13.73 2.01
CA GLY A 113 -6.82 13.99 1.56
C GLY A 113 -6.96 13.60 0.10
N ALA A 114 -8.03 12.92 -0.25
CA ALA A 114 -8.33 12.42 -1.58
C ALA A 114 -9.61 13.04 -2.13
N ILE A 115 -9.58 13.40 -3.41
CA ILE A 115 -10.75 13.76 -4.20
C ILE A 115 -10.71 13.00 -5.52
N ALA A 116 -11.86 12.47 -5.94
CA ALA A 116 -12.01 11.83 -7.24
C ALA A 116 -13.33 12.23 -7.89
N TYR A 117 -13.34 12.23 -9.21
CA TYR A 117 -14.56 12.39 -10.01
C TYR A 117 -14.82 11.11 -10.78
N HIS A 118 -16.04 10.64 -10.72
CA HIS A 118 -16.51 9.40 -11.34
C HIS A 118 -17.57 9.73 -12.38
N GLN A 119 -17.38 9.26 -13.62
CA GLN A 119 -18.27 9.48 -14.74
C GLN A 119 -18.68 8.16 -15.38
N MET A 120 -19.97 7.88 -15.42
CA MET A 120 -20.50 6.80 -16.24
C MET A 120 -20.35 7.15 -17.72
N LEU A 121 -19.75 6.28 -18.51
CA LEU A 121 -19.56 6.43 -19.96
C LEU A 121 -20.64 5.71 -20.77
N GLY A 122 -21.63 5.16 -20.10
CA GLY A 122 -22.72 4.35 -20.66
C GLY A 122 -23.10 3.21 -19.73
N VAL A 123 -23.87 2.27 -20.21
CA VAL A 123 -24.31 1.13 -19.40
C VAL A 123 -23.11 0.24 -19.05
N GLY A 124 -22.84 0.11 -17.76
CA GLY A 124 -21.80 -0.78 -17.26
C GLY A 124 -20.36 -0.31 -17.46
N SER A 125 -20.12 0.96 -17.77
CA SER A 125 -18.77 1.51 -17.94
C SER A 125 -18.59 2.79 -17.14
N LEU A 126 -17.50 2.88 -16.38
CA LEU A 126 -17.20 4.01 -15.51
C LEU A 126 -15.73 4.40 -15.64
N LEU A 127 -15.48 5.69 -15.80
CA LEU A 127 -14.15 6.29 -15.75
C LEU A 127 -14.03 7.16 -14.50
N SER A 128 -12.88 7.09 -13.84
CA SER A 128 -12.59 7.89 -12.65
C SER A 128 -11.23 8.55 -12.75
N VAL A 129 -11.15 9.79 -12.28
CA VAL A 129 -9.91 10.56 -12.13
C VAL A 129 -9.80 10.99 -10.70
N GLY A 130 -8.62 10.85 -10.10
CA GLY A 130 -8.42 11.17 -8.69
C GLY A 130 -7.11 11.88 -8.40
N PHE A 131 -7.13 12.67 -7.32
CA PHE A 131 -5.97 13.40 -6.80
C PHE A 131 -5.89 13.24 -5.29
N ASN A 132 -4.67 13.05 -4.79
CA ASN A 132 -4.35 13.11 -3.37
C ASN A 132 -3.39 14.26 -3.11
N VAL A 133 -3.66 14.98 -2.04
CA VAL A 133 -2.73 15.94 -1.45
C VAL A 133 -2.43 15.47 -0.04
N GLY A 134 -1.17 15.34 0.30
CA GLY A 134 -0.76 14.81 1.59
C GLY A 134 0.43 15.49 2.18
N TRP A 135 0.56 15.30 3.48
CA TRP A 135 1.71 15.68 4.27
C TRP A 135 2.41 14.41 4.77
N SER A 136 3.73 14.40 4.66
CA SER A 136 4.59 13.33 5.15
C SER A 136 5.61 13.87 6.14
N ASN A 137 5.72 13.21 7.27
CA ASN A 137 6.74 13.44 8.27
C ASN A 137 7.55 12.15 8.46
N LYS A 138 8.86 12.24 8.34
CA LYS A 138 9.77 11.14 8.61
C LYS A 138 10.71 11.55 9.73
N GLN A 139 10.80 10.73 10.76
CA GLN A 139 11.58 11.01 11.98
C GLN A 139 12.55 9.86 12.23
N ILE A 140 13.73 10.22 12.73
CA ILE A 140 14.71 9.27 13.24
C ILE A 140 15.02 9.59 14.71
N ASN A 141 14.91 8.60 15.58
CA ASN A 141 15.34 8.74 16.96
C ASN A 141 16.81 8.28 17.06
N THR A 142 17.68 9.23 17.28
CA THR A 142 19.12 8.96 17.45
C THR A 142 19.51 8.60 18.88
N GLN A 143 18.60 8.75 19.87
CA GLN A 143 18.85 8.35 21.25
C GLN A 143 18.91 6.81 21.31
N GLY A 144 19.98 6.25 21.67
CA GLY A 144 20.21 4.78 21.69
C GLY A 144 20.91 4.24 20.45
N LEU A 145 21.26 5.10 19.48
CA LEU A 145 22.21 4.75 18.43
C LEU A 145 23.63 5.07 18.89
N SER A 146 24.56 4.18 18.55
CA SER A 146 25.99 4.41 18.75
C SER A 146 26.62 4.82 17.43
N PHE A 147 27.42 5.85 17.45
CA PHE A 147 28.11 6.41 16.29
C PHE A 147 29.64 6.21 16.44
N PRO A 148 30.37 6.02 15.34
CA PRO A 148 31.82 5.87 15.37
C PRO A 148 32.56 7.02 16.10
N SER A 149 31.99 8.22 16.07
CA SER A 149 32.50 9.41 16.80
C SER A 149 32.47 9.27 18.31
N GLN A 150 31.74 8.34 18.85
CA GLN A 150 31.66 8.05 20.29
C GLN A 150 32.77 7.09 20.77
N TRP A 151 33.57 6.56 19.84
CA TRP A 151 34.71 5.71 20.18
C TRP A 151 35.92 6.59 20.58
N ASN A 152 36.35 6.52 21.84
CA ASN A 152 37.46 7.33 22.37
C ASN A 152 38.84 6.66 22.24
N GLY A 153 38.91 5.51 21.55
CA GLY A 153 40.13 4.71 21.40
C GLY A 153 40.23 3.50 22.32
N GLN A 154 39.38 3.44 23.38
CA GLN A 154 39.33 2.34 24.35
C GLN A 154 37.93 1.79 24.55
N PHE A 155 36.90 2.65 24.60
CA PHE A 155 35.50 2.27 24.79
C PHE A 155 34.57 3.28 24.11
N PHE A 156 33.29 2.91 23.95
CA PHE A 156 32.25 3.82 23.51
C PHE A 156 31.80 4.70 24.67
N ASP A 157 31.99 6.00 24.52
CA ASP A 157 31.58 7.02 25.51
C ASP A 157 30.26 7.65 25.05
N ILE A 158 29.18 7.31 25.74
CA ILE A 158 27.83 7.83 25.47
C ILE A 158 27.70 9.33 25.68
N HIS A 159 28.62 9.97 26.44
CA HIS A 159 28.60 11.41 26.67
C HIS A 159 29.24 12.19 25.53
N GLN A 160 29.95 11.54 24.61
CA GLN A 160 30.43 12.20 23.39
C GLN A 160 29.30 12.41 22.39
N THR A 161 29.39 13.52 21.64
CA THR A 161 28.41 13.82 20.59
C THR A 161 28.43 12.73 19.52
N GLY A 162 27.39 11.88 19.50
CA GLY A 162 27.31 10.75 18.60
C GLY A 162 26.80 11.12 17.20
N ALA A 163 25.71 11.85 17.14
CA ALA A 163 25.08 12.20 15.87
C ALA A 163 25.86 13.31 15.13
N PRO A 164 26.02 13.23 13.79
CA PRO A 164 26.59 14.32 13.01
C PRO A 164 25.84 15.64 13.24
N SER A 165 26.58 16.75 13.40
CA SER A 165 26.02 18.07 13.70
C SER A 165 25.05 18.61 12.61
N LEU A 166 25.14 18.09 11.40
CA LEU A 166 24.29 18.45 10.26
C LEU A 166 23.02 17.58 10.15
N LEU A 167 22.86 16.56 11.02
CA LEU A 167 21.72 15.67 11.00
C LEU A 167 20.51 16.35 11.64
N THR A 168 19.43 16.47 10.86
CA THR A 168 18.10 16.83 11.37
C THR A 168 17.34 15.56 11.74
N ASN A 169 16.67 15.57 12.88
CA ASN A 169 15.92 14.39 13.35
C ASN A 169 14.61 14.17 12.59
N GLN A 170 14.23 15.07 11.68
CA GLN A 170 12.97 14.98 10.95
C GLN A 170 13.10 15.57 9.54
N SER A 171 12.28 15.00 8.65
CA SER A 171 12.06 15.50 7.29
C SER A 171 10.57 15.62 7.04
N ASN A 172 10.12 16.80 6.64
CA ASN A 172 8.70 17.07 6.33
C ASN A 172 8.56 17.50 4.88
N TYR A 173 7.54 16.99 4.20
CA TYR A 173 7.25 17.40 2.83
C TYR A 173 5.78 17.25 2.47
N LEU A 174 5.35 18.04 1.49
CA LEU A 174 4.07 17.88 0.82
C LEU A 174 4.20 16.86 -0.31
N ASP A 175 3.22 15.98 -0.44
CA ASP A 175 3.18 14.94 -1.45
C ASP A 175 1.92 15.04 -2.30
N LEU A 176 2.09 14.96 -3.62
CA LEU A 176 1.01 15.00 -4.59
C LEU A 176 0.94 13.68 -5.34
N GLN A 177 -0.30 13.17 -5.51
CA GLN A 177 -0.56 11.93 -6.23
C GLN A 177 -1.75 12.12 -7.16
N THR A 178 -1.74 11.39 -8.28
CA THR A 178 -2.83 11.38 -9.24
C THR A 178 -3.09 9.98 -9.77
N GLY A 179 -4.30 9.72 -10.24
CA GLY A 179 -4.64 8.43 -10.79
C GLY A 179 -5.85 8.42 -11.68
N LEU A 180 -5.91 7.38 -12.49
CA LEU A 180 -7.02 7.04 -13.37
C LEU A 180 -7.51 5.64 -13.04
N ASN A 181 -8.79 5.42 -13.12
CA ASN A 181 -9.43 4.13 -12.90
C ASN A 181 -10.57 3.93 -13.90
N TYR A 182 -10.66 2.73 -14.47
CA TYR A 182 -11.74 2.32 -15.34
C TYR A 182 -12.39 1.07 -14.78
N ALA A 183 -13.72 1.08 -14.66
CA ALA A 183 -14.50 -0.07 -14.25
C ALA A 183 -15.47 -0.47 -15.36
N TYR A 184 -15.62 -1.78 -15.54
CA TYR A 184 -16.54 -2.38 -16.53
C TYR A 184 -17.35 -3.50 -15.86
N PHE A 185 -18.66 -3.36 -15.87
CA PHE A 185 -19.62 -4.27 -15.24
C PHE A 185 -20.80 -4.51 -16.18
N PRO A 186 -20.62 -5.35 -17.23
CA PRO A 186 -21.61 -5.57 -18.27
C PRO A 186 -22.90 -6.24 -17.76
N ASN A 187 -22.84 -6.88 -16.60
CA ASN A 187 -23.95 -7.57 -15.96
C ASN A 187 -23.66 -7.75 -14.45
N ASP A 188 -24.60 -8.34 -13.74
CA ASP A 188 -24.54 -8.64 -12.29
C ASP A 188 -23.54 -9.74 -11.89
N LYS A 189 -22.95 -10.45 -12.87
CA LYS A 189 -22.01 -11.57 -12.64
C LYS A 189 -20.56 -11.24 -12.89
N VAL A 190 -20.28 -10.18 -13.62
CA VAL A 190 -18.92 -9.80 -14.03
C VAL A 190 -18.63 -8.36 -13.66
N TRP A 191 -17.61 -8.17 -12.88
CA TRP A 191 -17.09 -6.86 -12.51
C TRP A 191 -15.59 -6.82 -12.73
N LEU A 192 -15.14 -5.85 -13.52
CA LEU A 192 -13.75 -5.62 -13.84
C LEU A 192 -13.38 -4.19 -13.46
N ASN A 193 -12.23 -4.00 -12.84
CA ASN A 193 -11.73 -2.68 -12.46
C ASN A 193 -10.22 -2.64 -12.61
N GLY A 194 -9.71 -1.64 -13.30
CA GLY A 194 -8.28 -1.46 -13.46
C GLY A 194 -7.90 0.00 -13.50
N GLY A 195 -6.71 0.31 -13.04
CA GLY A 195 -6.25 1.68 -13.00
C GLY A 195 -4.75 1.83 -12.91
N VAL A 196 -4.32 3.06 -13.14
CA VAL A 196 -2.93 3.48 -13.02
C VAL A 196 -2.84 4.72 -12.14
N SER A 197 -1.76 4.83 -11.37
CA SER A 197 -1.51 6.01 -10.54
C SER A 197 -0.04 6.40 -10.52
N VAL A 198 0.20 7.68 -10.31
CA VAL A 198 1.54 8.25 -10.10
C VAL A 198 1.56 8.92 -8.73
N MET A 199 2.45 8.47 -7.87
CA MET A 199 2.71 9.04 -6.56
C MET A 199 3.99 9.87 -6.60
N HIS A 200 4.12 10.83 -5.68
CA HIS A 200 5.27 11.74 -5.61
C HIS A 200 5.47 12.54 -6.90
N VAL A 201 4.36 13.02 -7.50
CA VAL A 201 4.38 13.78 -8.76
C VAL A 201 5.24 15.03 -8.65
N ASN A 202 5.20 15.71 -7.49
CA ASN A 202 6.01 16.90 -7.18
C ASN A 202 7.47 16.57 -6.82
N ARG A 203 7.85 15.27 -6.75
CA ARG A 203 9.19 14.80 -6.39
C ARG A 203 9.74 15.54 -5.16
N PRO A 204 9.06 15.45 -4.01
CA PRO A 204 9.42 16.23 -2.84
C PRO A 204 10.83 15.91 -2.37
N ARG A 205 11.44 16.85 -1.67
CA ARG A 205 12.73 16.65 -1.05
C ARG A 205 12.55 15.87 0.25
N GLU A 206 13.27 14.75 0.38
CA GLU A 206 13.33 13.96 1.60
C GLU A 206 14.81 13.88 2.03
N SER A 207 15.17 14.54 3.13
CA SER A 207 16.55 14.57 3.62
C SER A 207 16.57 14.80 5.14
N PHE A 208 17.45 14.09 5.81
CA PHE A 208 17.82 14.32 7.20
C PHE A 208 19.04 15.24 7.34
N PHE A 209 19.57 15.77 6.25
CA PHE A 209 20.73 16.68 6.26
C PHE A 209 20.30 18.08 5.87
N ALA A 210 20.61 19.06 6.72
CA ALA A 210 20.20 20.45 6.55
C ALA A 210 20.82 21.12 5.30
N SER A 211 22.02 20.72 4.88
CA SER A 211 22.81 21.42 3.87
C SER A 211 22.86 20.76 2.49
N SER A 212 22.12 19.67 2.26
CA SER A 212 22.24 18.95 0.98
C SER A 212 21.26 19.47 -0.07
N ASP A 213 21.71 20.37 -0.90
CA ASP A 213 20.97 20.87 -2.09
C ASP A 213 21.12 19.96 -3.32
N SER A 214 21.71 18.78 -3.13
CA SER A 214 21.96 17.84 -4.21
C SER A 214 20.65 17.26 -4.77
N ALA A 215 20.57 17.19 -6.08
CA ALA A 215 19.45 16.60 -6.82
C ALA A 215 19.11 15.16 -6.41
N GLY A 216 20.04 14.46 -5.71
CA GLY A 216 19.91 13.11 -5.23
C GLY A 216 18.93 12.91 -4.04
N ASN A 217 18.51 13.99 -3.38
CA ASN A 217 17.62 13.94 -2.20
C ASN A 217 16.14 14.09 -2.55
N ARG A 218 15.77 13.99 -3.82
CA ARG A 218 14.38 14.02 -4.25
C ARG A 218 13.79 12.62 -4.31
N LEU A 219 12.60 12.48 -3.73
CA LEU A 219 11.85 11.23 -3.79
C LEU A 219 11.50 10.91 -5.24
N SER A 220 11.78 9.69 -5.68
CA SER A 220 11.45 9.24 -7.03
C SER A 220 9.95 9.04 -7.16
N MET A 221 9.39 9.40 -8.33
CA MET A 221 8.01 9.06 -8.66
C MET A 221 7.80 7.55 -8.57
N ARG A 222 6.64 7.16 -8.07
CA ARG A 222 6.18 5.77 -8.01
C ARG A 222 5.01 5.60 -8.95
N TYR A 223 5.10 4.64 -9.84
CA TYR A 223 4.06 4.27 -10.79
C TYR A 223 3.40 2.99 -10.30
N ASN A 224 2.08 3.00 -10.17
CA ASN A 224 1.31 1.82 -9.81
C ASN A 224 0.33 1.48 -10.92
N GLY A 225 0.13 0.19 -11.13
CA GLY A 225 -0.93 -0.36 -11.93
C GLY A 225 -1.65 -1.45 -11.15
N PHE A 226 -2.96 -1.51 -11.24
CA PHE A 226 -3.73 -2.58 -10.63
C PHE A 226 -4.84 -3.04 -11.55
N PHE A 227 -5.23 -4.28 -11.36
CA PHE A 227 -6.39 -4.88 -11.99
C PHE A 227 -7.10 -5.78 -10.97
N ASN A 228 -8.37 -5.51 -10.74
CA ASN A 228 -9.24 -6.30 -9.89
C ASN A 228 -10.40 -6.82 -10.75
N SER A 229 -10.80 -8.04 -10.51
CA SER A 229 -11.98 -8.60 -11.14
C SER A 229 -12.79 -9.41 -10.13
N SER A 230 -14.07 -9.55 -10.37
CA SER A 230 -14.93 -10.40 -9.59
C SER A 230 -15.93 -11.11 -10.49
N PHE A 231 -16.07 -12.40 -10.28
CA PHE A 231 -16.95 -13.28 -11.03
C PHE A 231 -17.90 -13.98 -10.07
N LYS A 232 -19.19 -13.67 -10.16
CA LYS A 232 -20.25 -14.35 -9.42
C LYS A 232 -20.56 -15.66 -10.13
N LEU A 233 -20.05 -16.77 -9.60
CA LEU A 233 -20.26 -18.10 -10.17
C LEU A 233 -21.66 -18.63 -9.89
N ASN A 234 -22.18 -18.34 -8.72
CA ASN A 234 -23.55 -18.64 -8.28
C ASN A 234 -23.92 -17.70 -7.12
N ASP A 235 -25.12 -17.86 -6.55
CA ASP A 235 -25.62 -17.00 -5.46
C ASP A 235 -24.86 -17.17 -4.14
N ARG A 236 -23.89 -18.07 -4.06
CA ARG A 236 -23.09 -18.31 -2.86
C ARG A 236 -21.60 -18.08 -3.04
N LEU A 237 -21.10 -18.03 -4.29
CA LEU A 237 -19.66 -18.03 -4.52
C LEU A 237 -19.26 -16.96 -5.52
N ILE A 238 -18.38 -16.08 -5.08
CA ILE A 238 -17.71 -15.07 -5.91
C ILE A 238 -16.20 -15.35 -5.89
N ILE A 239 -15.58 -15.37 -7.06
CA ILE A 239 -14.12 -15.50 -7.24
C ILE A 239 -13.57 -14.17 -7.73
N SER A 240 -12.54 -13.67 -7.07
CA SER A 240 -11.95 -12.36 -7.35
C SER A 240 -10.45 -12.46 -7.60
N PRO A 241 -10.02 -12.69 -8.86
CA PRO A 241 -8.62 -12.50 -9.25
C PRO A 241 -8.24 -11.04 -9.25
N ALA A 242 -6.99 -10.75 -8.83
CA ALA A 242 -6.45 -9.40 -8.84
C ALA A 242 -4.94 -9.41 -9.10
N ALA A 243 -4.44 -8.30 -9.64
CA ALA A 243 -3.02 -8.08 -9.88
C ALA A 243 -2.64 -6.65 -9.49
N TYR A 244 -1.43 -6.49 -9.00
CA TYR A 244 -0.85 -5.20 -8.63
C TYR A 244 0.60 -5.14 -9.07
N TYR A 245 0.97 -4.04 -9.71
CA TYR A 245 2.32 -3.74 -10.12
C TYR A 245 2.74 -2.37 -9.64
N THR A 246 3.94 -2.25 -9.11
CA THR A 246 4.53 -0.97 -8.73
C THR A 246 5.96 -0.88 -9.21
N LEU A 247 6.34 0.32 -9.62
CA LEU A 247 7.69 0.69 -10.06
C LEU A 247 8.08 2.01 -9.40
N GLN A 248 9.19 1.99 -8.65
CA GLN A 248 9.77 3.21 -8.05
C GLN A 248 11.28 3.17 -8.22
N ALA A 249 11.84 4.24 -8.78
CA ALA A 249 13.26 4.31 -9.14
C ALA A 249 13.64 3.13 -10.07
N ARG A 250 14.45 2.18 -9.58
CA ARG A 250 14.87 0.97 -10.32
C ARG A 250 14.30 -0.33 -9.73
N SER A 251 13.41 -0.20 -8.75
CA SER A 251 12.81 -1.35 -8.08
C SER A 251 11.37 -1.53 -8.51
N SER A 252 11.01 -2.75 -8.87
CA SER A 252 9.64 -3.11 -9.26
C SER A 252 9.14 -4.28 -8.45
N GLN A 253 7.84 -4.34 -8.24
CA GLN A 253 7.17 -5.43 -7.56
C GLN A 253 5.89 -5.79 -8.31
N LEU A 254 5.71 -7.08 -8.54
CA LEU A 254 4.50 -7.66 -9.12
C LEU A 254 3.85 -8.58 -8.09
N MET A 255 2.56 -8.44 -7.90
CA MET A 255 1.76 -9.32 -7.04
C MET A 255 0.48 -9.73 -7.76
N GLY A 256 0.16 -11.00 -7.70
CA GLY A 256 -1.12 -11.56 -8.14
C GLY A 256 -1.85 -12.20 -6.97
N SER A 257 -3.17 -12.17 -6.96
CA SER A 257 -3.99 -12.80 -5.94
C SER A 257 -5.27 -13.38 -6.50
N VAL A 258 -5.80 -14.39 -5.83
CA VAL A 258 -7.15 -14.92 -6.07
C VAL A 258 -7.82 -15.06 -4.71
N GLN A 259 -9.03 -14.53 -4.60
CA GLN A 259 -9.87 -14.65 -3.41
C GLN A 259 -11.20 -15.30 -3.79
N ALA A 260 -11.68 -16.16 -2.92
CA ALA A 260 -13.01 -16.74 -2.96
C ALA A 260 -13.83 -16.22 -1.79
N ARG A 261 -15.00 -15.64 -2.05
CA ARG A 261 -15.99 -15.25 -1.04
C ARG A 261 -17.16 -16.19 -1.11
N TYR A 262 -17.50 -16.81 0.02
CA TYR A 262 -18.60 -17.73 0.13
C TYR A 262 -19.66 -17.17 1.08
N ASN A 263 -20.88 -17.00 0.57
CA ASN A 263 -22.06 -16.57 1.34
C ASN A 263 -22.55 -17.75 2.19
N ALA A 264 -22.17 -17.75 3.47
CA ALA A 264 -22.49 -18.85 4.38
C ALA A 264 -23.95 -18.79 4.88
N SER A 265 -24.49 -17.57 5.09
CA SER A 265 -25.87 -17.38 5.54
C SER A 265 -26.91 -17.54 4.43
N GLY A 266 -26.51 -17.37 3.17
CA GLY A 266 -27.39 -17.40 2.01
C GLY A 266 -28.04 -16.04 1.68
N ASP A 267 -28.11 -15.12 2.63
CA ASP A 267 -28.66 -13.77 2.50
C ASP A 267 -27.58 -12.67 2.42
N GLY A 268 -26.30 -13.08 2.43
CA GLY A 268 -25.17 -12.16 2.40
C GLY A 268 -24.80 -11.51 3.74
N THR A 269 -25.46 -11.87 4.83
CA THR A 269 -25.14 -11.32 6.16
C THR A 269 -23.85 -11.89 6.75
N THR A 270 -23.52 -13.14 6.39
CA THR A 270 -22.28 -13.81 6.81
C THR A 270 -21.53 -14.36 5.62
N GLU A 271 -20.32 -13.89 5.42
CA GLU A 271 -19.44 -14.30 4.35
C GLU A 271 -18.14 -14.91 4.90
N LEU A 272 -17.63 -15.94 4.24
CA LEU A 272 -16.30 -16.49 4.47
C LEU A 272 -15.39 -16.13 3.29
N LEU A 273 -14.18 -15.70 3.58
CA LEU A 273 -13.17 -15.39 2.58
C LEU A 273 -11.99 -16.35 2.74
N ALA A 274 -11.58 -16.95 1.63
CA ALA A 274 -10.31 -17.65 1.51
C ALA A 274 -9.56 -17.12 0.29
N GLY A 275 -8.26 -16.94 0.39
CA GLY A 275 -7.47 -16.40 -0.70
C GLY A 275 -6.01 -16.82 -0.66
N LEU A 276 -5.36 -16.63 -1.79
CA LEU A 276 -3.94 -16.85 -1.96
C LEU A 276 -3.39 -15.72 -2.83
N ALA A 277 -2.29 -15.09 -2.37
CA ALA A 277 -1.53 -14.17 -3.20
C ALA A 277 -0.09 -14.67 -3.38
N TYR A 278 0.51 -14.25 -4.46
CA TYR A 278 1.91 -14.46 -4.78
C TYR A 278 2.60 -13.15 -5.11
N ARG A 279 3.56 -12.80 -4.31
CA ARG A 279 4.47 -11.69 -4.57
C ARG A 279 5.71 -12.23 -5.28
N HIS A 280 5.91 -11.79 -6.50
CA HIS A 280 6.91 -12.35 -7.41
C HIS A 280 8.30 -12.39 -6.79
N ARG A 281 8.90 -13.58 -6.71
CA ARG A 281 10.24 -13.88 -6.15
C ARG A 281 10.40 -13.53 -4.66
N GLU A 282 9.32 -13.27 -3.93
CA GLU A 282 9.42 -12.84 -2.52
C GLU A 282 8.62 -13.74 -1.58
N SER A 283 7.29 -13.89 -1.78
CA SER A 283 6.45 -14.63 -0.84
C SER A 283 5.17 -15.20 -1.46
N VAL A 284 4.65 -16.24 -0.80
CA VAL A 284 3.28 -16.73 -0.96
C VAL A 284 2.48 -16.30 0.28
N ILE A 285 1.23 -15.87 0.07
CA ILE A 285 0.45 -15.17 1.07
C ILE A 285 -0.95 -15.80 1.15
N PRO A 286 -1.17 -16.82 1.98
CA PRO A 286 -2.51 -17.31 2.31
C PRO A 286 -3.29 -16.24 3.07
N MET A 287 -4.60 -16.16 2.78
CA MET A 287 -5.54 -15.21 3.39
C MET A 287 -6.81 -15.93 3.82
N LEU A 288 -7.34 -15.54 4.98
CA LEU A 288 -8.62 -15.97 5.50
C LEU A 288 -9.39 -14.75 6.01
N GLY A 289 -10.70 -14.77 5.87
CA GLY A 289 -11.51 -13.66 6.34
C GLY A 289 -12.93 -14.10 6.69
N VAL A 290 -13.59 -13.27 7.47
CA VAL A 290 -15.01 -13.39 7.81
C VAL A 290 -15.67 -12.02 7.66
N GLY A 291 -16.78 -12.00 6.95
CA GLY A 291 -17.66 -10.85 6.79
C GLY A 291 -18.93 -11.02 7.61
N MET A 292 -19.34 -9.97 8.29
CA MET A 292 -20.61 -9.89 9.02
C MET A 292 -21.22 -8.49 8.88
N ASN A 293 -22.43 -8.39 8.35
CA ASN A 293 -23.17 -7.12 8.26
C ASN A 293 -22.32 -5.96 7.70
N ASP A 294 -21.75 -6.12 6.51
CA ASP A 294 -20.89 -5.13 5.83
C ASP A 294 -19.52 -4.88 6.48
N LEU A 295 -19.15 -5.58 7.51
CA LEU A 295 -17.84 -5.55 8.15
C LEU A 295 -17.07 -6.80 7.74
N MET A 296 -15.94 -6.61 7.04
CA MET A 296 -15.04 -7.68 6.62
C MET A 296 -13.75 -7.62 7.43
N PHE A 297 -13.44 -8.70 8.13
CA PHE A 297 -12.14 -8.93 8.76
C PHE A 297 -11.34 -9.89 7.89
N THR A 298 -10.08 -9.56 7.60
CA THR A 298 -9.18 -10.42 6.82
C THR A 298 -7.82 -10.53 7.51
N PHE A 299 -7.34 -11.74 7.63
CA PHE A 299 -5.99 -12.08 8.10
C PHE A 299 -5.18 -12.66 6.95
N SER A 300 -3.90 -12.31 6.86
CA SER A 300 -2.95 -12.94 5.93
C SER A 300 -1.58 -13.11 6.56
N TYR A 301 -0.82 -14.08 6.03
CA TYR A 301 0.54 -14.36 6.45
C TYR A 301 1.47 -14.51 5.25
N ASP A 302 2.54 -13.70 5.21
CA ASP A 302 3.56 -13.77 4.17
C ASP A 302 4.55 -14.90 4.48
N VAL A 303 4.55 -15.95 3.69
CA VAL A 303 5.54 -17.02 3.74
C VAL A 303 6.68 -16.67 2.81
N THR A 304 7.87 -16.39 3.35
CA THR A 304 9.03 -15.95 2.55
C THR A 304 9.58 -17.09 1.69
N LEU A 305 9.69 -16.86 0.39
CA LEU A 305 10.27 -17.78 -0.60
C LEU A 305 11.62 -17.31 -1.15
N SER A 306 11.96 -16.03 -0.96
CA SER A 306 13.22 -15.45 -1.45
C SER A 306 14.44 -16.01 -0.75
N GLY A 307 15.66 -15.65 -1.19
CA GLY A 307 16.91 -16.03 -0.54
C GLY A 307 16.99 -15.67 0.95
N LEU A 308 16.13 -14.76 1.43
CA LEU A 308 15.98 -14.46 2.86
C LEU A 308 15.43 -15.63 3.67
N ASN A 309 14.81 -16.63 3.04
CA ASN A 309 14.29 -17.83 3.71
C ASN A 309 15.37 -18.56 4.52
N ALA A 310 16.61 -18.56 4.03
CA ALA A 310 17.74 -19.16 4.74
C ALA A 310 18.03 -18.49 6.10
N PHE A 311 17.65 -17.23 6.27
CA PHE A 311 17.90 -16.44 7.47
C PHE A 311 16.67 -16.32 8.37
N ASN A 312 15.48 -16.27 7.79
CA ASN A 312 14.24 -16.05 8.54
C ASN A 312 13.37 -17.31 8.72
N GLY A 313 13.76 -18.44 8.13
CA GLY A 313 13.04 -19.72 8.24
C GLY A 313 11.60 -19.60 7.71
N ALA A 314 11.40 -18.97 6.55
CA ALA A 314 10.12 -18.68 5.90
C ALA A 314 9.20 -17.72 6.67
N ARG A 315 9.66 -17.13 7.78
CA ARG A 315 8.87 -16.20 8.60
C ARG A 315 8.90 -14.79 8.00
N GLY A 316 7.81 -14.36 7.42
CA GLY A 316 7.65 -13.06 6.77
C GLY A 316 6.88 -12.05 7.62
N ALA A 317 5.66 -11.74 7.22
CA ALA A 317 4.81 -10.77 7.89
C ALA A 317 3.41 -11.32 8.13
N PHE A 318 2.73 -10.83 9.15
CA PHE A 318 1.29 -10.99 9.26
C PHE A 318 0.58 -9.64 9.05
N GLU A 319 -0.58 -9.71 8.44
CA GLU A 319 -1.44 -8.55 8.22
C GLU A 319 -2.85 -8.83 8.70
N PHE A 320 -3.45 -7.80 9.32
CA PHE A 320 -4.87 -7.73 9.63
C PHE A 320 -5.48 -6.56 8.88
N SER A 321 -6.67 -6.78 8.35
CA SER A 321 -7.48 -5.76 7.71
C SER A 321 -8.89 -5.81 8.24
N LEU A 322 -9.46 -4.65 8.52
CA LEU A 322 -10.85 -4.47 8.89
C LEU A 322 -11.44 -3.43 7.96
N VAL A 323 -12.46 -3.79 7.19
CA VAL A 323 -13.12 -2.89 6.26
C VAL A 323 -14.62 -2.92 6.49
N LYS A 324 -15.22 -1.77 6.72
CA LYS A 324 -16.67 -1.57 6.78
C LYS A 324 -17.13 -0.76 5.60
N GLN A 325 -18.14 -1.24 4.90
CA GLN A 325 -18.89 -0.50 3.90
C GLN A 325 -20.31 -0.25 4.46
N GLY A 326 -20.94 0.85 4.05
CA GLY A 326 -22.28 1.15 4.51
C GLY A 326 -23.01 2.07 3.55
N ARG A 327 -24.35 2.11 3.72
CA ARG A 327 -25.25 3.01 3.00
C ARG A 327 -25.76 4.09 3.95
N ARG A 328 -25.85 5.34 3.48
CA ARG A 328 -26.35 6.47 4.27
C ARG A 328 -27.87 6.44 4.46
N ASP A 329 -28.59 6.05 3.41
CA ASP A 329 -30.05 6.04 3.39
C ASP A 329 -30.59 4.74 2.82
N LYS A 330 -31.37 4.03 3.61
CA LYS A 330 -32.15 2.88 3.16
C LYS A 330 -33.32 3.28 2.23
N TYR A 331 -33.62 4.57 2.09
CA TYR A 331 -34.81 5.11 1.43
C TYR A 331 -34.58 5.89 0.13
N ARG A 332 -33.34 6.09 -0.32
CA ARG A 332 -33.13 6.68 -1.66
C ARG A 332 -33.40 5.59 -2.70
N GLY A 333 -34.62 5.69 -3.27
CA GLY A 333 -35.09 4.77 -4.28
C GLY A 333 -34.17 4.66 -5.50
N ASN A 334 -34.27 3.58 -6.14
CA ASN A 334 -33.79 2.98 -7.38
C ASN A 334 -32.89 3.78 -8.40
N GLY A 335 -32.70 5.08 -8.25
CA GLY A 335 -31.84 5.86 -9.19
C GLY A 335 -30.37 5.50 -9.12
N ARG A 336 -29.91 4.90 -8.04
CA ARG A 336 -28.50 4.56 -7.79
C ARG A 336 -28.12 3.15 -8.22
N GLU A 337 -29.07 2.21 -8.12
CA GLU A 337 -28.87 0.83 -8.59
C GLU A 337 -28.65 0.77 -10.10
N SER A 338 -29.11 1.80 -10.84
CA SER A 338 -28.84 1.93 -12.27
C SER A 338 -27.45 2.47 -12.61
N MET A 339 -26.79 3.21 -11.69
CA MET A 339 -25.47 3.78 -11.95
C MET A 339 -24.32 2.83 -11.63
N CYS A 340 -24.38 2.12 -10.52
CA CYS A 340 -23.37 1.14 -10.15
C CYS A 340 -24.08 -0.06 -9.52
N PRO A 341 -24.32 -1.14 -10.29
CA PRO A 341 -25.03 -2.30 -9.80
C PRO A 341 -24.28 -2.93 -8.62
N SER A 342 -25.02 -3.32 -7.60
CA SER A 342 -24.48 -4.05 -6.46
C SER A 342 -23.91 -5.39 -6.93
N PHE A 343 -22.67 -5.69 -6.51
CA PHE A 343 -22.00 -6.95 -6.79
C PHE A 343 -22.07 -7.89 -5.58
N ARG A 344 -23.24 -7.90 -4.92
CA ARG A 344 -23.53 -8.78 -3.79
C ARG A 344 -24.35 -9.99 -4.20
N TYR A 345 -24.50 -10.91 -3.26
CA TYR A 345 -25.30 -12.14 -3.38
C TYR A 345 -26.79 -11.84 -3.53
#